data_45573504d086a235cdf3487f53ebbcfc
#
_entry.id   45573504d086a235cdf3487f53ebbcfc
#
_cell.length_a   1.000
_cell.length_b   1.000
_cell.length_c   1.000
_cell.angle_alpha   90.00
_cell.angle_beta   90.00
_cell.angle_gamma   90.00
#
_symmetry.space_group_name_H-M   'P 1'
#
loop_
_entity.id
_entity.type
_entity.pdbx_description
1 polymer ?
#
loop_
_entity_poly.entity_id
_entity_poly.type
_entity_poly.pdbx_seq_one_letter_code
_entity_poly.pdbx_strand_id
1 'polypeptide(L)'
;PELIEKFNIPLDEYPRRCIKQIKDWQEEKRRILKNGKVTHKRSNEYASHIMEAVVVNKPYKIGGNVLNENLIDNLPKEACVEVPCLVDGSGITPCHVGALPVQLAAMNMTNINVQLITVEAARTRKKEYIYHAAMLEPHTAAELSIDDIRRLCDELIAAHGSYMAMYK
;
A
#
# COMPACT_ATOMS: atom_id res chain seq x y z
N PRO A 1 -1.05 -24.68 2.70
CA PRO A 1 -2.19 -25.23 3.47
C PRO A 1 -1.92 -25.22 4.97
N GLU A 2 -0.81 -25.79 5.46
CA GLU A 2 -0.50 -25.90 6.90
C GLU A 2 -0.45 -24.56 7.64
N LEU A 3 0.08 -23.51 7.02
CA LEU A 3 0.14 -22.18 7.61
C LEU A 3 -1.24 -21.52 7.71
N ILE A 4 -2.12 -21.79 6.75
CA ILE A 4 -3.50 -21.29 6.76
C ILE A 4 -4.25 -21.81 7.99
N GLU A 5 -4.14 -23.10 8.25
CA GLU A 5 -4.76 -23.72 9.43
C GLU A 5 -4.07 -23.28 10.73
N LYS A 6 -2.73 -23.33 10.77
CA LYS A 6 -1.94 -22.99 11.95
C LYS A 6 -2.18 -21.57 12.44
N PHE A 7 -2.31 -20.62 11.53
CA PHE A 7 -2.50 -19.19 11.84
C PHE A 7 -3.94 -18.72 11.65
N ASN A 8 -4.86 -19.64 11.36
CA ASN A 8 -6.28 -19.32 11.09
C ASN A 8 -6.42 -18.16 10.09
N ILE A 9 -5.70 -18.25 8.96
CA ILE A 9 -5.71 -17.21 7.93
C ILE A 9 -7.04 -17.28 7.18
N PRO A 10 -7.89 -16.25 7.24
CA PRO A 10 -9.20 -16.27 6.59
C PRO A 10 -9.04 -16.15 5.08
N LEU A 11 -9.39 -17.21 4.35
CA LEU A 11 -9.54 -17.15 2.90
C LEU A 11 -10.77 -16.31 2.54
N ASP A 12 -10.75 -15.63 1.41
CA ASP A 12 -11.84 -14.77 0.92
C ASP A 12 -12.22 -13.62 1.87
N GLU A 13 -11.34 -13.21 2.76
CA GLU A 13 -11.64 -12.14 3.72
C GLU A 13 -12.04 -10.85 3.02
N TYR A 14 -11.28 -10.43 1.99
CA TYR A 14 -11.55 -9.19 1.29
C TYR A 14 -12.91 -9.17 0.58
N PRO A 15 -13.29 -10.16 -0.23
CA PRO A 15 -14.64 -10.24 -0.81
C PRO A 15 -15.74 -10.21 0.26
N ARG A 16 -15.58 -10.94 1.35
CA ARG A 16 -16.56 -10.93 2.46
C ARG A 16 -16.68 -9.58 3.13
N ARG A 17 -15.55 -8.88 3.34
CA ARG A 17 -15.55 -7.50 3.87
C ARG A 17 -16.26 -6.54 2.95
N CYS A 18 -16.04 -6.63 1.64
CA CYS A 18 -16.73 -5.80 0.66
C CYS A 18 -18.26 -6.02 0.70
N ILE A 19 -18.71 -7.27 0.72
CA ILE A 19 -20.14 -7.60 0.83
C ILE A 19 -20.72 -7.06 2.12
N LYS A 20 -20.03 -7.25 3.24
CA LYS A 20 -20.45 -6.71 4.54
C LYS A 20 -20.55 -5.19 4.52
N GLN A 21 -19.55 -4.51 3.98
CA GLN A 21 -19.52 -3.04 3.90
C GLN A 21 -20.69 -2.49 3.07
N ILE A 22 -21.01 -3.12 1.95
CA ILE A 22 -22.18 -2.74 1.13
C ILE A 22 -23.47 -2.87 1.94
N LYS A 23 -23.63 -3.99 2.68
CA LYS A 23 -24.79 -4.22 3.53
C LYS A 23 -24.88 -3.20 4.66
N ASP A 24 -23.79 -3.00 5.39
CA ASP A 24 -23.71 -2.04 6.51
C ASP A 24 -24.04 -0.61 6.03
N TRP A 25 -23.54 -0.23 4.85
CA TRP A 25 -23.87 1.06 4.26
C TRP A 25 -25.36 1.21 3.93
N GLN A 26 -25.98 0.19 3.38
CA GLN A 26 -27.43 0.24 3.07
C GLN A 26 -28.29 0.31 4.34
N GLU A 27 -27.88 -0.36 5.42
CA GLU A 27 -28.54 -0.28 6.72
C GLU A 27 -28.38 1.10 7.33
N GLU A 28 -27.17 1.67 7.28
CA GLU A 28 -26.90 3.01 7.77
C GLU A 28 -27.67 4.08 6.98
N LYS A 29 -27.70 3.97 5.65
CA LYS A 29 -28.50 4.84 4.79
C LYS A 29 -29.99 4.81 5.20
N ARG A 30 -30.54 3.63 5.41
CA ARG A 30 -31.94 3.50 5.86
C ARG A 30 -32.16 4.12 7.24
N ARG A 31 -31.21 3.96 8.16
CA ARG A 31 -31.25 4.56 9.49
C ARG A 31 -31.25 6.07 9.43
N ILE A 32 -30.37 6.66 8.64
CA ILE A 32 -30.26 8.12 8.45
C ILE A 32 -31.55 8.67 7.85
N LEU A 33 -32.08 8.05 6.80
CA LEU A 33 -33.30 8.50 6.14
C LEU A 33 -34.53 8.42 7.07
N LYS A 34 -34.59 7.42 7.96
CA LYS A 34 -35.70 7.26 8.90
C LYS A 34 -35.64 8.23 10.08
N ASN A 35 -34.45 8.47 10.62
CA ASN A 35 -34.30 9.21 11.89
C ASN A 35 -33.85 10.66 11.69
N GLY A 36 -33.39 11.05 10.51
CA GLY A 36 -32.90 12.40 10.21
C GLY A 36 -31.69 12.87 11.03
N LYS A 37 -31.19 12.01 11.94
CA LYS A 37 -30.05 12.34 12.81
C LYS A 37 -28.81 11.59 12.37
N VAL A 38 -27.79 12.36 12.02
CA VAL A 38 -26.44 11.83 11.81
C VAL A 38 -25.65 12.07 13.09
N THR A 39 -25.17 11.01 13.69
CA THR A 39 -24.23 11.10 14.83
C THR A 39 -22.82 11.02 14.29
N HIS A 40 -22.02 12.03 14.56
CA HIS A 40 -20.61 12.03 14.24
C HIS A 40 -19.80 11.59 15.47
N LYS A 41 -19.01 10.53 15.31
CA LYS A 41 -18.02 10.12 16.30
C LYS A 41 -16.63 10.44 15.74
N ARG A 42 -15.84 11.21 16.51
CA ARG A 42 -14.47 11.50 16.13
C ARG A 42 -13.69 10.18 15.99
N SER A 43 -13.04 10.00 14.85
CA SER A 43 -12.13 8.87 14.61
C SER A 43 -10.71 9.22 15.06
N ASN A 44 -9.81 8.23 15.06
CA ASN A 44 -8.39 8.44 15.32
C ASN A 44 -7.62 8.87 14.06
N GLU A 45 -8.33 9.09 12.95
CA GLU A 45 -7.74 9.57 11.70
C GLU A 45 -7.18 10.97 11.87
N TYR A 46 -5.96 11.19 11.37
CA TYR A 46 -5.20 12.41 11.63
C TYR A 46 -5.30 13.47 10.52
N ALA A 47 -6.09 13.25 9.48
CA ALA A 47 -6.24 14.25 8.40
C ALA A 47 -6.67 15.63 8.91
N SER A 48 -7.63 15.67 9.85
CA SER A 48 -8.07 16.94 10.47
C SER A 48 -6.97 17.63 11.27
N HIS A 49 -6.08 16.86 11.91
CA HIS A 49 -4.93 17.40 12.65
C HIS A 49 -3.86 17.95 11.70
N ILE A 50 -3.66 17.33 10.52
CA ILE A 50 -2.80 17.87 9.47
C ILE A 50 -3.33 19.22 9.01
N MET A 51 -4.64 19.29 8.69
CA MET A 51 -5.28 20.54 8.26
C MET A 51 -5.15 21.65 9.31
N GLU A 52 -5.43 21.32 10.58
CA GLU A 52 -5.27 22.26 11.71
C GLU A 52 -3.82 22.73 11.81
N ALA A 53 -2.85 21.81 11.80
CA ALA A 53 -1.43 22.13 11.93
C ALA A 53 -0.95 23.11 10.85
N VAL A 54 -1.38 22.92 9.61
CA VAL A 54 -1.03 23.82 8.51
C VAL A 54 -1.70 25.19 8.65
N VAL A 55 -2.99 25.23 9.01
CA VAL A 55 -3.75 26.49 9.06
C VAL A 55 -3.38 27.37 10.25
N VAL A 56 -3.23 26.76 11.44
CA VAL A 56 -2.95 27.50 12.68
C VAL A 56 -1.47 27.51 13.07
N ASN A 57 -0.62 26.93 12.25
CA ASN A 57 0.82 26.79 12.50
C ASN A 57 1.15 26.14 13.86
N LYS A 58 0.37 25.11 14.23
CA LYS A 58 0.61 24.33 15.45
C LYS A 58 1.22 22.99 15.09
N PRO A 59 2.51 22.74 15.42
CA PRO A 59 3.19 21.54 14.99
C PRO A 59 2.49 20.23 15.41
N TYR A 60 2.34 19.30 14.47
CA TYR A 60 1.77 17.98 14.68
C TYR A 60 2.65 16.92 14.02
N LYS A 61 2.90 15.80 14.71
CA LYS A 61 3.72 14.70 14.17
C LYS A 61 2.84 13.58 13.63
N ILE A 62 3.17 13.14 12.43
CA ILE A 62 2.53 12.00 11.75
C ILE A 62 3.56 10.96 11.31
N GLY A 63 3.12 9.74 10.96
CA GLY A 63 3.83 8.84 10.05
C GLY A 63 3.46 9.23 8.63
N GLY A 64 4.42 9.56 7.80
CA GLY A 64 4.18 9.98 6.42
C GLY A 64 4.91 9.12 5.41
N ASN A 65 4.22 8.75 4.32
CA ASN A 65 4.83 8.07 3.18
C ASN A 65 5.43 9.10 2.24
N VAL A 66 6.76 9.06 2.12
CA VAL A 66 7.54 10.02 1.33
C VAL A 66 8.66 9.31 0.57
N LEU A 67 9.23 9.97 -0.43
CA LEU A 67 10.47 9.50 -1.07
C LEU A 67 11.60 9.49 -0.04
N ASN A 68 12.42 8.44 -0.08
CA ASN A 68 13.47 8.26 0.92
C ASN A 68 14.49 9.43 0.96
N GLU A 69 14.94 9.93 -0.18
CA GLU A 69 15.84 11.11 -0.28
C GLU A 69 16.85 11.24 0.88
N ASN A 70 17.47 10.15 1.29
CA ASN A 70 18.40 10.02 2.43
C ASN A 70 17.75 10.15 3.83
N LEU A 71 16.49 9.80 3.99
CA LEU A 71 15.83 9.74 5.30
C LEU A 71 16.19 8.45 6.06
N ILE A 72 16.29 7.34 5.32
CA ILE A 72 16.80 6.05 5.78
C ILE A 72 18.05 5.74 4.96
N ASP A 73 19.23 5.77 5.61
CA ASP A 73 20.53 5.81 4.94
C ASP A 73 20.84 4.57 4.07
N ASN A 74 20.35 3.41 4.46
CA ASN A 74 20.64 2.13 3.82
C ASN A 74 19.47 1.56 3.01
N LEU A 75 18.55 2.42 2.56
CA LEU A 75 17.52 2.11 1.58
C LEU A 75 17.68 2.99 0.33
N PRO A 76 17.20 2.55 -0.86
CA PRO A 76 17.26 3.34 -2.09
C PRO A 76 16.56 4.68 -1.96
N LYS A 77 17.10 5.72 -2.60
CA LYS A 77 16.52 7.07 -2.60
C LYS A 77 15.15 7.14 -3.23
N GLU A 78 14.89 6.27 -4.20
CA GLU A 78 13.65 6.16 -4.96
C GLU A 78 12.57 5.37 -4.21
N ALA A 79 12.92 4.73 -3.09
CA ALA A 79 11.94 4.00 -2.28
C ALA A 79 10.94 4.95 -1.63
N CYS A 80 9.68 4.55 -1.59
CA CYS A 80 8.70 5.19 -0.73
C CYS A 80 8.83 4.60 0.67
N VAL A 81 9.08 5.46 1.66
CA VAL A 81 9.31 5.05 3.06
C VAL A 81 8.34 5.76 3.98
N GLU A 82 7.90 5.09 5.04
CA GLU A 82 7.15 5.72 6.11
C GLU A 82 8.12 6.18 7.20
N VAL A 83 8.18 7.48 7.41
CA VAL A 83 9.03 8.11 8.43
C VAL A 83 8.22 9.11 9.26
N PRO A 84 8.69 9.44 10.48
CA PRO A 84 8.12 10.57 11.21
C PRO A 84 8.20 11.85 10.38
N CYS A 85 7.08 12.55 10.26
CA CYS A 85 7.01 13.85 9.61
C CYS A 85 6.46 14.88 10.58
N LEU A 86 7.06 16.07 10.61
CA LEU A 86 6.52 17.24 11.29
C LEU A 86 5.63 18.00 10.32
N VAL A 87 4.42 18.36 10.76
CA VAL A 87 3.47 19.16 9.97
C VAL A 87 3.22 20.47 10.71
N ASP A 88 3.37 21.58 10.02
CA ASP A 88 3.08 22.92 10.53
C ASP A 88 2.68 23.89 9.39
N GLY A 89 2.68 25.19 9.65
CA GLY A 89 2.35 26.23 8.65
C GLY A 89 3.29 26.29 7.46
N SER A 90 4.47 25.68 7.52
CA SER A 90 5.41 25.56 6.38
C SER A 90 5.18 24.30 5.54
N GLY A 91 4.28 23.41 5.99
CA GLY A 91 3.94 22.17 5.29
C GLY A 91 4.40 20.92 6.03
N ILE A 92 4.86 19.92 5.27
CA ILE A 92 5.27 18.61 5.79
C ILE A 92 6.79 18.48 5.67
N THR A 93 7.46 18.27 6.79
CA THR A 93 8.91 18.07 6.88
C THR A 93 9.21 16.65 7.34
N PRO A 94 9.70 15.77 6.47
CA PRO A 94 10.14 14.43 6.84
C PRO A 94 11.37 14.49 7.75
N CYS A 95 11.44 13.58 8.73
CA CYS A 95 12.57 13.49 9.64
C CYS A 95 13.54 12.40 9.19
N HIS A 96 14.84 12.69 9.26
CA HIS A 96 15.89 11.72 9.07
C HIS A 96 15.88 10.67 10.20
N VAL A 97 15.96 9.40 9.82
CA VAL A 97 15.89 8.26 10.75
C VAL A 97 17.26 7.62 10.97
N GLY A 98 18.14 7.69 9.97
CA GLY A 98 19.42 6.99 9.95
C GLY A 98 19.32 5.59 9.35
N ALA A 99 20.33 4.75 9.62
CA ALA A 99 20.38 3.40 9.09
C ALA A 99 19.52 2.41 9.88
N LEU A 100 18.76 1.59 9.17
CA LEU A 100 18.09 0.43 9.75
C LEU A 100 19.11 -0.67 10.09
N PRO A 101 18.81 -1.54 11.09
CA PRO A 101 19.54 -2.79 11.26
C PRO A 101 19.57 -3.59 9.95
N VAL A 102 20.73 -4.19 9.63
CA VAL A 102 20.97 -4.81 8.31
C VAL A 102 19.90 -5.83 7.94
N GLN A 103 19.47 -6.67 8.87
CA GLN A 103 18.45 -7.69 8.63
C GLN A 103 17.07 -7.07 8.30
N LEU A 104 16.74 -5.93 8.91
CA LEU A 104 15.48 -5.23 8.65
C LEU A 104 15.53 -4.49 7.30
N ALA A 105 16.67 -3.87 6.98
CA ALA A 105 16.88 -3.29 5.65
C ALA A 105 16.77 -4.36 4.55
N ALA A 106 17.36 -5.54 4.75
CA ALA A 106 17.26 -6.65 3.81
C ALA A 106 15.81 -7.10 3.61
N MET A 107 15.02 -7.21 4.68
CA MET A 107 13.59 -7.54 4.59
C MET A 107 12.79 -6.45 3.84
N ASN A 108 13.05 -5.18 4.13
CA ASN A 108 12.40 -4.09 3.40
C ASN A 108 12.76 -4.12 1.90
N MET A 109 14.03 -4.41 1.57
CA MET A 109 14.49 -4.49 0.19
C MET A 109 13.76 -5.53 -0.65
N THR A 110 13.31 -6.65 -0.07
CA THR A 110 12.53 -7.65 -0.81
C THR A 110 11.23 -7.05 -1.39
N ASN A 111 10.57 -6.18 -0.65
CA ASN A 111 9.34 -5.50 -1.10
C ASN A 111 9.66 -4.25 -1.94
N ILE A 112 10.67 -3.48 -1.58
CA ILE A 112 11.09 -2.28 -2.32
C ILE A 112 11.44 -2.64 -3.76
N ASN A 113 12.17 -3.74 -3.98
CA ASN A 113 12.52 -4.21 -5.32
C ASN A 113 11.28 -4.46 -6.18
N VAL A 114 10.25 -5.10 -5.63
CA VAL A 114 8.98 -5.34 -6.33
C VAL A 114 8.27 -4.03 -6.65
N GLN A 115 8.22 -3.11 -5.70
CA GLN A 115 7.58 -1.81 -5.88
C GLN A 115 8.27 -0.98 -6.97
N LEU A 116 9.60 -0.88 -6.93
CA LEU A 116 10.37 -0.11 -7.91
C LEU A 116 10.20 -0.65 -9.33
N ILE A 117 10.27 -1.98 -9.52
CA ILE A 117 10.09 -2.56 -10.86
C ILE A 117 8.63 -2.47 -11.33
N THR A 118 7.66 -2.49 -10.43
CA THR A 118 6.25 -2.24 -10.75
C THR A 118 6.04 -0.80 -11.23
N VAL A 119 6.66 0.17 -10.57
CA VAL A 119 6.66 1.57 -11.01
C VAL A 119 7.32 1.71 -12.38
N GLU A 120 8.44 1.01 -12.60
CA GLU A 120 9.12 1.01 -13.91
C GLU A 120 8.26 0.38 -15.01
N ALA A 121 7.54 -0.72 -14.71
CA ALA A 121 6.56 -1.29 -15.62
C ALA A 121 5.48 -0.28 -16.01
N ALA A 122 4.92 0.43 -15.02
CA ALA A 122 3.89 1.43 -15.24
C ALA A 122 4.41 2.63 -16.06
N ARG A 123 5.64 3.08 -15.82
CA ARG A 123 6.27 4.21 -16.49
C ARG A 123 6.65 3.90 -17.94
N THR A 124 7.23 2.73 -18.19
CA THR A 124 7.75 2.34 -19.50
C THR A 124 6.77 1.60 -20.37
N ARG A 125 5.71 1.05 -19.76
CA ARG A 125 4.74 0.17 -20.44
C ARG A 125 5.37 -1.12 -21.01
N LYS A 126 6.53 -1.52 -20.49
CA LYS A 126 7.18 -2.76 -20.88
C LYS A 126 6.61 -3.94 -20.09
N LYS A 127 6.05 -4.88 -20.80
CA LYS A 127 5.41 -6.07 -20.24
C LYS A 127 6.39 -6.96 -19.46
N GLU A 128 7.65 -7.00 -19.88
CA GLU A 128 8.70 -7.76 -19.20
C GLU A 128 8.87 -7.41 -17.71
N TYR A 129 8.68 -6.14 -17.35
CA TYR A 129 8.79 -5.72 -15.95
C TYR A 129 7.64 -6.21 -15.08
N ILE A 130 6.48 -6.54 -15.64
CA ILE A 130 5.39 -7.18 -14.91
C ILE A 130 5.82 -8.58 -14.47
N TYR A 131 6.41 -9.35 -15.40
CA TYR A 131 6.93 -10.68 -15.08
C TYR A 131 8.05 -10.61 -14.04
N HIS A 132 8.99 -9.67 -14.21
CA HIS A 132 10.09 -9.50 -13.26
C HIS A 132 9.58 -9.11 -11.86
N ALA A 133 8.59 -8.21 -11.77
CA ALA A 133 7.99 -7.86 -10.49
C ALA A 133 7.37 -9.08 -9.79
N ALA A 134 6.61 -9.89 -10.54
CA ALA A 134 6.01 -11.11 -10.00
C ALA A 134 7.05 -12.17 -9.58
N MET A 135 8.16 -12.29 -10.33
CA MET A 135 9.26 -13.20 -10.00
C MET A 135 10.05 -12.76 -8.75
N LEU A 136 10.07 -11.47 -8.45
CA LEU A 136 10.76 -10.92 -7.28
C LEU A 136 9.86 -10.83 -6.05
N GLU A 137 8.54 -11.01 -6.21
CA GLU A 137 7.62 -10.97 -5.09
C GLU A 137 7.85 -12.19 -4.18
N PRO A 138 8.16 -11.95 -2.87
CA PRO A 138 8.67 -12.99 -1.99
C PRO A 138 7.75 -14.21 -1.81
N HIS A 139 6.44 -13.99 -1.73
CA HIS A 139 5.49 -15.09 -1.57
C HIS A 139 5.32 -15.87 -2.88
N THR A 140 5.13 -15.18 -3.97
CA THR A 140 4.99 -15.77 -5.31
C THR A 140 6.22 -16.60 -5.68
N ALA A 141 7.43 -16.06 -5.42
CA ALA A 141 8.69 -16.76 -5.68
C ALA A 141 8.90 -17.98 -4.78
N ALA A 142 8.33 -17.98 -3.57
CA ALA A 142 8.42 -19.13 -2.66
C ALA A 142 7.45 -20.27 -3.01
N GLU A 143 6.33 -19.96 -3.65
CA GLU A 143 5.25 -20.93 -3.90
C GLU A 143 5.23 -21.46 -5.34
N LEU A 144 5.72 -20.71 -6.32
CA LEU A 144 5.58 -21.01 -7.74
C LEU A 144 6.92 -21.14 -8.46
N SER A 145 6.96 -22.01 -9.48
CA SER A 145 8.07 -22.03 -10.43
C SER A 145 8.05 -20.79 -11.35
N ILE A 146 9.17 -20.47 -11.97
CA ILE A 146 9.27 -19.34 -12.92
C ILE A 146 8.26 -19.49 -14.06
N ASP A 147 8.05 -20.69 -14.56
CA ASP A 147 7.08 -20.95 -15.64
C ASP A 147 5.65 -20.77 -15.16
N ASP A 148 5.32 -21.14 -13.92
CA ASP A 148 4.01 -20.91 -13.31
C ASP A 148 3.76 -19.42 -13.07
N ILE A 149 4.77 -18.67 -12.65
CA ILE A 149 4.68 -17.21 -12.48
C ILE A 149 4.39 -16.53 -13.82
N ARG A 150 5.08 -16.95 -14.90
CA ARG A 150 4.81 -16.43 -16.25
C ARG A 150 3.39 -16.72 -16.67
N ARG A 151 2.94 -17.95 -16.49
CA ARG A 151 1.55 -18.37 -16.82
C ARG A 151 0.52 -17.56 -16.01
N LEU A 152 0.74 -17.37 -14.71
CA LEU A 152 -0.09 -16.53 -13.86
C LEU A 152 -0.21 -15.10 -14.40
N CYS A 153 0.91 -14.49 -14.77
CA CYS A 153 0.92 -13.14 -15.35
C CYS A 153 0.17 -13.10 -16.70
N ASP A 154 0.39 -14.08 -17.58
CA ASP A 154 -0.27 -14.14 -18.87
C ASP A 154 -1.78 -14.28 -18.74
N GLU A 155 -2.26 -15.14 -17.86
CA GLU A 155 -3.69 -15.33 -17.57
C GLU A 155 -4.33 -14.05 -16.99
N LEU A 156 -3.66 -13.38 -16.05
CA LEU A 156 -4.14 -12.13 -15.48
C LEU A 156 -4.15 -10.98 -16.51
N ILE A 157 -3.12 -10.87 -17.33
CA ILE A 157 -3.06 -9.87 -18.41
C ILE A 157 -4.20 -10.10 -19.41
N ALA A 158 -4.44 -11.34 -19.79
CA ALA A 158 -5.54 -11.70 -20.68
C ALA A 158 -6.91 -11.39 -20.06
N ALA A 159 -7.10 -11.70 -18.77
CA ALA A 159 -8.34 -11.43 -18.05
C ALA A 159 -8.62 -9.91 -17.90
N HIS A 160 -7.59 -9.09 -17.75
CA HIS A 160 -7.71 -7.63 -17.68
C HIS A 160 -7.97 -6.97 -19.05
N GLY A 161 -7.72 -7.66 -20.15
CA GLY A 161 -8.09 -7.26 -21.50
C GLY A 161 -7.60 -5.85 -21.88
N SER A 162 -8.52 -4.98 -22.24
CA SER A 162 -8.21 -3.61 -22.71
C SER A 162 -7.43 -2.75 -21.70
N TYR A 163 -7.54 -3.00 -20.40
CA TYR A 163 -6.76 -2.27 -19.39
C TYR A 163 -5.25 -2.52 -19.51
N MET A 164 -4.86 -3.67 -20.10
CA MET A 164 -3.45 -4.04 -20.29
C MET A 164 -2.94 -3.83 -21.72
N ALA A 165 -3.79 -3.35 -22.63
CA ALA A 165 -3.45 -3.20 -24.06
C ALA A 165 -2.27 -2.24 -24.32
N MET A 166 -1.98 -1.34 -23.37
CA MET A 166 -0.88 -0.38 -23.47
C MET A 166 0.50 -0.97 -23.14
N TYR A 167 0.55 -2.17 -22.57
CA TYR A 167 1.81 -2.85 -22.24
C TYR A 167 2.27 -3.69 -23.44
N LYS A 168 3.51 -3.51 -23.86
CA LYS A 168 4.13 -4.17 -25.01
C LYS A 168 5.25 -5.11 -24.58
#